data_624a70c87fcfea19ae3c8f0d982a5748
#
_entry.id   624a70c87fcfea19ae3c8f0d982a5748
#
_cell.length_a   1.000
_cell.length_b   1.000
_cell.length_c   1.000
_cell.angle_alpha   90.00
_cell.angle_beta   90.00
_cell.angle_gamma   90.00
#
_symmetry.space_group_name_H-M   'P 1'
#
loop_
_entity.id
_entity.type
_entity.pdbx_description
1 polymer ?
#
loop_
_entity_poly.entity_id
_entity_poly.type
_entity_poly.pdbx_seq_one_letter_code
_entity_poly.pdbx_strand_id
1 'polypeptide(L)'
;TKVTQHVKDNQPTKAELLAEINEEHRRWEGGSSDPTPYLRHYDDTADAQKYFDYVTDTYSEYDAEKELTVEEAKEDVNYLFDALYYDYALYDYFGGHAVFDQAKADTLQEVQSRDSLTCEDLQKILVSHLTFIKDGHFNINQDYPSEKDIPFFFRQVMFVKTDSGYQDSKGKTVVSVDGHPDLDTLFKRSISQEGYLVYYPV
;
A
#
# COMPACT_ATOMS: atom_id res chain seq x y z
N THR A 1 -27.92 16.70 10.38
CA THR A 1 -28.04 16.41 11.83
C THR A 1 -27.68 17.65 12.64
N LYS A 2 -28.19 17.82 13.89
CA LYS A 2 -28.00 19.04 14.69
C LYS A 2 -26.53 19.37 14.99
N VAL A 3 -25.67 18.37 15.13
CA VAL A 3 -24.23 18.57 15.38
C VAL A 3 -23.54 19.20 14.17
N THR A 4 -23.91 18.77 12.97
CA THR A 4 -23.35 19.29 11.72
C THR A 4 -23.70 20.76 11.48
N GLN A 5 -24.86 21.21 11.93
CA GLN A 5 -25.32 22.60 11.75
C GLN A 5 -24.61 23.56 12.70
N HIS A 6 -24.47 23.18 13.98
CA HIS A 6 -23.78 24.01 14.97
C HIS A 6 -22.30 24.23 14.67
N VAL A 7 -21.66 23.18 14.11
CA VAL A 7 -20.27 23.24 13.66
C VAL A 7 -20.10 24.15 12.44
N LYS A 8 -21.10 24.22 11.54
CA LYS A 8 -21.06 25.07 10.33
C LYS A 8 -21.06 26.57 10.64
N ASP A 9 -21.82 26.98 11.64
CA ASP A 9 -22.11 28.39 11.88
C ASP A 9 -20.95 29.16 12.57
N ASN A 10 -19.95 28.42 13.12
CA ASN A 10 -18.83 28.97 13.89
C ASN A 10 -17.45 28.59 13.38
N GLN A 11 -17.33 27.95 12.22
CA GLN A 11 -16.04 27.59 11.67
C GLN A 11 -15.50 28.65 10.70
N PRO A 12 -14.15 28.76 10.59
CA PRO A 12 -13.52 29.48 9.51
C PRO A 12 -13.98 28.97 8.13
N THR A 13 -13.85 29.80 7.13
CA THR A 13 -14.13 29.38 5.75
C THR A 13 -13.23 28.22 5.32
N LYS A 14 -13.66 27.45 4.31
CA LYS A 14 -12.84 26.36 3.75
C LYS A 14 -11.45 26.84 3.33
N ALA A 15 -11.34 28.05 2.79
CA ALA A 15 -10.07 28.62 2.34
C ALA A 15 -9.14 28.90 3.53
N GLU A 16 -9.69 29.45 4.63
CA GLU A 16 -8.93 29.71 5.86
C GLU A 16 -8.48 28.39 6.51
N LEU A 17 -9.38 27.40 6.62
CA LEU A 17 -9.04 26.07 7.13
C LEU A 17 -7.94 25.39 6.30
N LEU A 18 -8.02 25.48 4.97
CA LEU A 18 -6.99 24.93 4.08
C LEU A 18 -5.65 25.63 4.29
N ALA A 19 -5.65 26.96 4.43
CA ALA A 19 -4.42 27.71 4.67
C ALA A 19 -3.78 27.32 6.01
N GLU A 20 -4.55 27.20 7.08
CA GLU A 20 -4.07 26.81 8.40
C GLU A 20 -3.53 25.37 8.40
N ILE A 21 -4.27 24.40 7.86
CA ILE A 21 -3.86 23.00 7.83
C ILE A 21 -2.62 22.80 6.95
N ASN A 22 -2.54 23.49 5.82
CA ASN A 22 -1.35 23.45 4.97
C ASN A 22 -0.13 24.06 5.66
N GLU A 23 -0.33 25.09 6.48
CA GLU A 23 0.76 25.68 7.26
C GLU A 23 1.22 24.74 8.39
N GLU A 24 0.30 24.04 9.05
CA GLU A 24 0.65 22.97 10.01
C GLU A 24 1.45 21.86 9.33
N HIS A 25 1.02 21.40 8.15
CA HIS A 25 1.73 20.36 7.39
C HIS A 25 3.12 20.80 6.92
N ARG A 26 3.30 22.08 6.57
CA ARG A 26 4.63 22.62 6.23
C ARG A 26 5.59 22.67 7.42
N ARG A 27 5.06 22.81 8.62
CA ARG A 27 5.83 22.81 9.87
C ARG A 27 6.07 21.41 10.41
N TRP A 28 5.41 20.41 9.82
CA TRP A 28 5.57 19.04 10.25
C TRP A 28 6.96 18.54 9.84
N GLU A 29 7.85 18.51 10.80
CA GLU A 29 9.21 17.93 10.67
C GLU A 29 9.20 16.39 10.84
N GLY A 30 8.06 15.76 10.70
CA GLY A 30 7.91 14.31 10.72
C GLY A 30 8.60 13.73 9.51
N GLY A 31 9.75 13.15 9.77
CA GLY A 31 10.53 12.27 8.93
C GLY A 31 10.36 12.46 7.43
N SER A 32 10.95 13.48 6.85
CA SER A 32 11.32 13.40 5.45
C SER A 32 12.34 12.26 5.36
N SER A 33 11.88 11.04 5.15
CA SER A 33 12.78 9.99 4.69
C SER A 33 13.28 10.45 3.33
N ASP A 34 14.57 10.68 3.24
CA ASP A 34 15.20 10.95 1.95
C ASP A 34 14.86 9.77 1.01
N PRO A 35 14.09 9.97 -0.07
CA PRO A 35 13.74 8.89 -0.97
C PRO A 35 14.91 8.47 -1.86
N THR A 36 15.99 9.28 -1.91
CA THR A 36 17.14 9.05 -2.80
C THR A 36 17.71 7.64 -2.74
N PRO A 37 17.82 6.98 -1.56
CA PRO A 37 18.29 5.59 -1.50
C PRO A 37 17.37 4.58 -2.20
N TYR A 38 16.11 4.94 -2.42
CA TYR A 38 15.10 4.07 -3.06
C TYR A 38 14.84 4.45 -4.52
N LEU A 39 15.45 5.54 -5.00
CA LEU A 39 15.35 5.94 -6.41
C LEU A 39 16.37 5.15 -7.22
N ARG A 40 15.87 4.43 -8.20
CA ARG A 40 16.74 3.69 -9.11
C ARG A 40 17.15 4.54 -10.28
N HIS A 41 18.42 4.44 -10.61
CA HIS A 41 18.96 4.92 -11.88
C HIS A 41 19.31 3.67 -12.69
N TYR A 42 18.56 3.43 -13.74
CA TYR A 42 18.87 2.34 -14.67
C TYR A 42 19.96 2.79 -15.62
N ASP A 43 21.08 2.08 -15.61
CA ASP A 43 22.14 2.28 -16.60
C ASP A 43 21.74 1.65 -17.94
N ASP A 44 20.82 0.69 -17.93
CA ASP A 44 20.28 0.02 -19.11
C ASP A 44 18.78 0.17 -19.20
N THR A 45 18.35 1.24 -19.89
CA THR A 45 16.92 1.52 -20.14
C THR A 45 16.30 0.54 -21.16
N ALA A 46 17.12 -0.18 -21.94
CA ALA A 46 16.63 -1.16 -22.93
C ALA A 46 16.03 -2.40 -22.25
N ASP A 47 16.65 -2.87 -21.16
CA ASP A 47 16.13 -4.00 -20.41
C ASP A 47 14.84 -3.63 -19.66
N ALA A 48 14.78 -2.47 -19.03
CA ALA A 48 13.55 -1.98 -18.41
C ALA A 48 12.40 -1.88 -19.43
N GLN A 49 12.67 -1.33 -20.62
CA GLN A 49 11.69 -1.20 -21.69
C GLN A 49 11.13 -2.55 -22.16
N LYS A 50 11.98 -3.59 -22.23
CA LYS A 50 11.56 -4.94 -22.58
C LYS A 50 10.45 -5.48 -21.67
N TYR A 51 10.57 -5.29 -20.35
CA TYR A 51 9.56 -5.74 -19.39
C TYR A 51 8.29 -4.89 -19.45
N PHE A 52 8.45 -3.59 -19.63
CA PHE A 52 7.32 -2.68 -19.80
C PHE A 52 6.50 -3.00 -21.08
N ASP A 53 7.15 -3.25 -22.19
CA ASP A 53 6.48 -3.59 -23.45
C ASP A 53 5.72 -4.91 -23.34
N TYR A 54 6.28 -5.90 -22.64
CA TYR A 54 5.60 -7.17 -22.40
C TYR A 54 4.28 -7.00 -21.64
N VAL A 55 4.27 -6.17 -20.59
CA VAL A 55 3.05 -5.90 -19.78
C VAL A 55 1.96 -5.24 -20.62
N THR A 56 2.33 -4.44 -21.62
CA THR A 56 1.35 -3.73 -22.47
C THR A 56 0.84 -4.56 -23.65
N ASP A 57 1.64 -5.52 -24.13
CA ASP A 57 1.35 -6.23 -25.37
C ASP A 57 0.73 -7.63 -25.20
N THR A 58 0.84 -8.21 -24.00
CA THR A 58 0.48 -9.63 -23.83
C THR A 58 -0.56 -9.81 -22.72
N TYR A 59 -1.84 -9.63 -23.06
CA TYR A 59 -2.92 -10.11 -22.21
C TYR A 59 -3.32 -11.51 -22.67
N SER A 60 -2.80 -12.56 -21.99
CA SER A 60 -3.32 -13.91 -22.16
C SER A 60 -4.35 -14.20 -21.06
N GLU A 61 -5.44 -14.89 -21.42
CA GLU A 61 -6.38 -15.40 -20.43
C GLU A 61 -5.63 -16.37 -19.47
N TYR A 62 -5.75 -16.11 -18.17
CA TYR A 62 -5.18 -16.99 -17.14
C TYR A 62 -5.95 -18.31 -17.10
N ASP A 63 -5.25 -19.40 -17.31
CA ASP A 63 -5.77 -20.75 -17.17
C ASP A 63 -5.07 -21.45 -15.99
N ALA A 64 -5.79 -21.56 -14.87
CA ALA A 64 -5.28 -22.14 -13.63
C ALA A 64 -4.79 -23.60 -13.79
N GLU A 65 -5.50 -24.37 -14.63
CA GLU A 65 -5.26 -25.80 -14.84
C GLU A 65 -4.22 -26.09 -15.92
N LYS A 66 -3.72 -25.06 -16.61
CA LYS A 66 -2.67 -25.24 -17.61
C LYS A 66 -1.44 -25.86 -16.97
N GLU A 67 -1.04 -27.04 -17.47
CA GLU A 67 0.19 -27.70 -17.06
C GLU A 67 1.41 -26.93 -17.56
N LEU A 68 2.42 -26.84 -16.72
CA LEU A 68 3.72 -26.26 -16.99
C LEU A 68 4.79 -27.32 -16.79
N THR A 69 5.76 -27.34 -17.67
CA THR A 69 7.01 -28.02 -17.39
C THR A 69 7.81 -27.26 -16.33
N VAL A 70 8.70 -27.94 -15.62
CA VAL A 70 9.58 -27.30 -14.64
C VAL A 70 10.43 -26.19 -15.29
N GLU A 71 10.85 -26.38 -16.54
CA GLU A 71 11.63 -25.35 -17.24
C GLU A 71 10.79 -24.11 -17.60
N GLU A 72 9.55 -24.27 -18.07
CA GLU A 72 8.64 -23.14 -18.29
C GLU A 72 8.37 -22.38 -16.98
N ALA A 73 8.08 -23.08 -15.90
CA ALA A 73 7.87 -22.45 -14.59
C ALA A 73 9.12 -21.69 -14.10
N LYS A 74 10.34 -22.21 -14.34
CA LYS A 74 11.59 -21.51 -14.02
C LYS A 74 11.79 -20.27 -14.88
N GLU A 75 11.43 -20.32 -16.16
CA GLU A 75 11.47 -19.14 -17.04
C GLU A 75 10.52 -18.05 -16.53
N ASP A 76 9.30 -18.43 -16.16
CA ASP A 76 8.30 -17.48 -15.59
C ASP A 76 8.79 -16.87 -14.26
N VAL A 77 9.38 -17.67 -13.36
CA VAL A 77 9.98 -17.17 -12.12
C VAL A 77 11.10 -16.17 -12.42
N ASN A 78 12.03 -16.52 -13.31
CA ASN A 78 13.12 -15.62 -13.67
C ASN A 78 12.58 -14.32 -14.25
N TYR A 79 11.61 -14.41 -15.15
CA TYR A 79 10.98 -13.26 -15.76
C TYR A 79 10.31 -12.34 -14.72
N LEU A 80 9.53 -12.91 -13.78
CA LEU A 80 8.88 -12.14 -12.72
C LEU A 80 9.90 -11.37 -11.86
N PHE A 81 10.97 -12.06 -11.40
CA PHE A 81 11.95 -11.39 -10.54
C PHE A 81 12.79 -10.35 -11.28
N ASP A 82 13.03 -10.54 -12.57
CA ASP A 82 13.67 -9.53 -13.41
C ASP A 82 12.73 -8.32 -13.62
N ALA A 83 11.43 -8.57 -13.89
CA ALA A 83 10.42 -7.50 -13.96
C ALA A 83 10.29 -6.74 -12.62
N LEU A 84 10.29 -7.43 -11.49
CA LEU A 84 10.30 -6.79 -10.17
C LEU A 84 11.55 -5.94 -9.97
N TYR A 85 12.69 -6.40 -10.43
CA TYR A 85 13.92 -5.61 -10.37
C TYR A 85 13.82 -4.33 -11.19
N TYR A 86 13.33 -4.37 -12.42
CA TYR A 86 13.29 -3.22 -13.32
C TYR A 86 12.10 -2.28 -13.07
N ASP A 87 10.92 -2.82 -12.80
CA ASP A 87 9.66 -2.06 -12.86
C ASP A 87 9.00 -1.83 -11.50
N TYR A 88 9.37 -2.59 -10.45
CA TYR A 88 8.73 -2.44 -9.15
C TYR A 88 9.35 -1.31 -8.34
N ALA A 89 8.65 -0.19 -8.25
CA ALA A 89 9.14 1.03 -7.59
C ALA A 89 9.55 0.85 -6.12
N LEU A 90 8.98 -0.14 -5.41
CA LEU A 90 9.27 -0.41 -4.00
C LEU A 90 10.28 -1.54 -3.78
N TYR A 91 10.95 -2.01 -4.83
CA TYR A 91 11.92 -3.12 -4.73
C TYR A 91 13.00 -2.87 -3.67
N ASP A 92 13.66 -1.72 -3.71
CA ASP A 92 14.72 -1.38 -2.74
C ASP A 92 14.13 -1.11 -1.34
N TYR A 93 12.92 -0.57 -1.26
CA TYR A 93 12.21 -0.36 -0.01
C TYR A 93 11.94 -1.68 0.73
N PHE A 94 11.60 -2.75 0.01
CA PHE A 94 11.39 -4.09 0.58
C PHE A 94 12.66 -4.92 0.69
N GLY A 95 13.84 -4.33 0.57
CA GLY A 95 15.13 -4.96 0.86
C GLY A 95 16.03 -5.23 -0.34
N GLY A 96 15.59 -4.85 -1.55
CA GLY A 96 16.40 -4.91 -2.76
C GLY A 96 16.96 -6.31 -3.05
N HIS A 97 18.09 -6.37 -3.70
CA HIS A 97 18.75 -7.63 -4.08
C HIS A 97 18.88 -8.65 -2.93
N ALA A 98 19.21 -8.18 -1.71
CA ALA A 98 19.43 -9.10 -0.60
C ALA A 98 18.20 -9.97 -0.27
N VAL A 99 17.00 -9.41 -0.38
CA VAL A 99 15.74 -10.10 -0.06
C VAL A 99 15.15 -10.76 -1.32
N PHE A 100 15.12 -10.06 -2.44
CA PHE A 100 14.51 -10.59 -3.66
C PHE A 100 15.31 -11.73 -4.28
N ASP A 101 16.65 -11.68 -4.26
CA ASP A 101 17.49 -12.76 -4.78
C ASP A 101 17.34 -14.04 -3.94
N GLN A 102 17.19 -13.90 -2.60
CA GLN A 102 16.90 -15.05 -1.75
C GLN A 102 15.51 -15.62 -2.06
N ALA A 103 14.49 -14.79 -2.15
CA ALA A 103 13.14 -15.23 -2.51
C ALA A 103 13.10 -15.91 -3.89
N LYS A 104 13.84 -15.37 -4.88
CA LYS A 104 14.02 -16.00 -6.20
C LYS A 104 14.63 -17.40 -6.08
N ALA A 105 15.71 -17.51 -5.30
CA ALA A 105 16.40 -18.79 -5.11
C ALA A 105 15.49 -19.83 -4.45
N ASP A 106 14.77 -19.45 -3.40
CA ASP A 106 13.86 -20.34 -2.68
C ASP A 106 12.68 -20.77 -3.57
N THR A 107 12.12 -19.85 -4.35
CA THR A 107 11.06 -20.13 -5.33
C THR A 107 11.55 -21.13 -6.40
N LEU A 108 12.73 -20.89 -6.97
CA LEU A 108 13.32 -21.81 -7.97
C LEU A 108 13.62 -23.19 -7.38
N GLN A 109 14.07 -23.25 -6.14
CA GLN A 109 14.29 -24.52 -5.43
C GLN A 109 12.98 -25.29 -5.27
N GLU A 110 11.90 -24.62 -4.85
CA GLU A 110 10.60 -25.26 -4.71
C GLU A 110 10.05 -25.76 -6.05
N VAL A 111 10.10 -24.93 -7.10
CA VAL A 111 9.71 -25.32 -8.47
C VAL A 111 10.47 -26.55 -8.94
N GLN A 112 11.80 -26.58 -8.75
CA GLN A 112 12.65 -27.71 -9.15
C GLN A 112 12.36 -29.01 -8.38
N SER A 113 11.74 -28.92 -7.22
CA SER A 113 11.38 -30.10 -6.40
C SER A 113 10.10 -30.79 -6.89
N ARG A 114 9.39 -30.23 -7.85
CA ARG A 114 8.13 -30.74 -8.38
C ARG A 114 8.36 -31.57 -9.64
N ASP A 115 7.57 -32.63 -9.83
CA ASP A 115 7.57 -33.41 -11.04
C ASP A 115 6.77 -32.75 -12.17
N SER A 116 5.70 -32.04 -11.80
CA SER A 116 4.84 -31.24 -12.66
C SER A 116 4.19 -30.12 -11.86
N LEU A 117 3.75 -29.08 -12.54
CA LEU A 117 3.10 -27.90 -11.95
C LEU A 117 1.94 -27.47 -12.84
N THR A 118 0.90 -26.89 -12.23
CA THR A 118 -0.08 -26.07 -12.95
C THR A 118 0.25 -24.59 -12.78
N CYS A 119 -0.40 -23.72 -13.58
CA CYS A 119 -0.29 -22.28 -13.36
C CYS A 119 -0.76 -21.88 -11.95
N GLU A 120 -1.78 -22.55 -11.39
CA GLU A 120 -2.23 -22.31 -10.02
C GLU A 120 -1.18 -22.72 -8.99
N ASP A 121 -0.47 -23.84 -9.20
CA ASP A 121 0.61 -24.25 -8.30
C ASP A 121 1.76 -23.24 -8.31
N LEU A 122 2.17 -22.77 -9.48
CA LEU A 122 3.20 -21.75 -9.61
C LEU A 122 2.76 -20.45 -8.91
N GLN A 123 1.52 -20.01 -9.09
CA GLN A 123 0.96 -18.84 -8.40
C GLN A 123 1.06 -18.99 -6.88
N LYS A 124 0.64 -20.13 -6.32
CA LYS A 124 0.71 -20.39 -4.87
C LYS A 124 2.14 -20.37 -4.34
N ILE A 125 3.08 -20.93 -5.09
CA ILE A 125 4.52 -20.90 -4.74
C ILE A 125 5.01 -19.45 -4.71
N LEU A 126 4.75 -18.67 -5.75
CA LEU A 126 5.14 -17.25 -5.83
C LEU A 126 4.55 -16.43 -4.69
N VAL A 127 3.25 -16.58 -4.42
CA VAL A 127 2.57 -15.90 -3.31
C VAL A 127 3.23 -16.22 -1.98
N SER A 128 3.60 -17.48 -1.74
CA SER A 128 4.21 -17.92 -0.48
C SER A 128 5.59 -17.33 -0.23
N HIS A 129 6.40 -17.14 -1.29
CA HIS A 129 7.77 -16.62 -1.20
C HIS A 129 7.85 -15.08 -1.26
N LEU A 130 6.75 -14.39 -1.59
CA LEU A 130 6.71 -12.92 -1.71
C LEU A 130 5.96 -12.23 -0.56
N THR A 131 5.73 -12.93 0.55
CA THR A 131 4.99 -12.42 1.73
C THR A 131 5.64 -11.23 2.42
N PHE A 132 6.92 -10.97 2.16
CA PHE A 132 7.64 -9.81 2.67
C PHE A 132 7.22 -8.49 1.99
N ILE A 133 6.60 -8.56 0.80
CA ILE A 133 6.07 -7.39 0.09
C ILE A 133 4.76 -6.95 0.77
N LYS A 134 4.87 -5.95 1.64
CA LYS A 134 3.74 -5.39 2.39
C LYS A 134 3.07 -4.24 1.62
N ASP A 135 2.71 -4.49 0.38
CA ASP A 135 2.07 -3.53 -0.51
C ASP A 135 0.67 -4.01 -0.89
N GLY A 136 -0.35 -3.24 -0.52
CA GLY A 136 -1.76 -3.56 -0.82
C GLY A 136 -2.12 -3.48 -2.31
N HIS A 137 -1.22 -3.01 -3.16
CA HIS A 137 -1.40 -2.98 -4.61
C HIS A 137 -0.67 -4.13 -5.31
N PHE A 138 0.24 -4.81 -4.60
CA PHE A 138 0.97 -5.95 -5.15
C PHE A 138 0.15 -7.23 -5.01
N ASN A 139 -0.19 -7.83 -6.14
CA ASN A 139 -0.87 -9.12 -6.18
C ASN A 139 -0.35 -9.97 -7.36
N ILE A 140 -0.56 -11.27 -7.28
CA ILE A 140 -0.31 -12.23 -8.34
C ILE A 140 -1.66 -12.85 -8.70
N ASN A 141 -2.22 -12.43 -9.83
CA ASN A 141 -3.54 -12.87 -10.30
C ASN A 141 -4.62 -12.81 -9.19
N GLN A 142 -4.76 -11.63 -8.54
CA GLN A 142 -5.69 -11.33 -7.44
C GLN A 142 -5.36 -11.98 -6.09
N ASP A 143 -4.33 -12.81 -5.97
CA ASP A 143 -3.82 -13.28 -4.69
C ASP A 143 -2.80 -12.29 -4.13
N TYR A 144 -3.04 -11.85 -2.90
CA TYR A 144 -2.20 -10.87 -2.21
C TYR A 144 -1.26 -11.57 -1.23
N PRO A 145 0.07 -11.56 -1.46
CA PRO A 145 1.02 -12.26 -0.58
C PRO A 145 0.96 -11.81 0.87
N SER A 146 0.61 -10.55 1.11
CA SER A 146 0.62 -9.94 2.44
C SER A 146 -0.76 -9.42 2.90
N GLU A 147 -1.86 -9.88 2.30
CA GLU A 147 -3.21 -9.37 2.58
C GLU A 147 -3.57 -9.33 4.07
N LYS A 148 -3.12 -10.32 4.84
CA LYS A 148 -3.42 -10.45 6.28
C LYS A 148 -2.60 -9.51 7.17
N ASP A 149 -1.49 -9.00 6.64
CA ASP A 149 -0.49 -8.25 7.42
C ASP A 149 -0.50 -6.75 7.13
N ILE A 150 -1.30 -6.30 6.17
CA ILE A 150 -1.41 -4.88 5.83
C ILE A 150 -2.48 -4.26 6.73
N PRO A 151 -2.11 -3.31 7.60
CA PRO A 151 -3.10 -2.59 8.38
C PRO A 151 -3.92 -1.69 7.46
N PHE A 152 -5.17 -2.04 7.23
CA PHE A 152 -6.11 -1.17 6.52
C PHE A 152 -6.69 -0.14 7.49
N PHE A 153 -6.34 1.11 7.29
CA PHE A 153 -7.00 2.22 7.96
C PHE A 153 -8.20 2.70 7.14
N PHE A 154 -9.39 2.24 7.49
CA PHE A 154 -10.59 2.82 6.92
C PHE A 154 -10.82 4.22 7.52
N ARG A 155 -10.42 5.25 6.80
CA ARG A 155 -10.65 6.66 7.17
C ARG A 155 -12.12 7.09 7.02
N GLN A 156 -13.08 6.20 7.23
CA GLN A 156 -14.49 6.56 7.19
C GLN A 156 -15.00 7.14 8.51
N VAL A 157 -14.20 7.11 9.57
CA VAL A 157 -14.58 7.64 10.87
C VAL A 157 -14.00 9.04 11.01
N MET A 158 -14.84 10.04 10.76
CA MET A 158 -14.53 11.44 11.01
C MET A 158 -15.03 11.83 12.40
N PHE A 159 -14.22 12.58 13.10
CA PHE A 159 -14.58 13.15 14.41
C PHE A 159 -14.68 14.66 14.31
N VAL A 160 -15.54 15.25 15.12
CA VAL A 160 -15.63 16.70 15.30
C VAL A 160 -15.27 17.05 16.74
N LYS A 161 -14.55 18.16 16.95
CA LYS A 161 -14.26 18.68 18.29
C LYS A 161 -15.34 19.67 18.69
N THR A 162 -15.88 19.51 19.89
CA THR A 162 -16.87 20.37 20.50
C THR A 162 -16.35 20.85 21.86
N ASP A 163 -17.05 21.74 22.52
CA ASP A 163 -16.70 22.18 23.89
C ASP A 163 -16.68 21.02 24.90
N SER A 164 -17.41 19.95 24.63
CA SER A 164 -17.46 18.72 25.45
C SER A 164 -16.47 17.62 25.02
N GLY A 165 -15.57 17.91 24.09
CA GLY A 165 -14.60 16.94 23.56
C GLY A 165 -14.93 16.46 22.15
N TYR A 166 -14.37 15.31 21.76
CA TYR A 166 -14.57 14.75 20.43
C TYR A 166 -15.88 13.96 20.33
N GLN A 167 -16.52 14.07 19.19
CA GLN A 167 -17.74 13.34 18.85
C GLN A 167 -17.61 12.65 17.51
N ASP A 168 -18.21 11.46 17.40
CA ASP A 168 -18.29 10.72 16.14
C ASP A 168 -19.38 11.31 15.20
N SER A 169 -19.50 10.74 14.01
CA SER A 169 -20.50 11.16 13.00
C SER A 169 -21.96 11.03 13.48
N LYS A 170 -22.21 10.30 14.57
CA LYS A 170 -23.53 10.12 15.19
C LYS A 170 -23.75 11.09 16.37
N GLY A 171 -22.76 11.91 16.70
CA GLY A 171 -22.78 12.84 17.83
C GLY A 171 -22.50 12.19 19.18
N LYS A 172 -21.99 10.95 19.20
CA LYS A 172 -21.61 10.27 20.43
C LYS A 172 -20.21 10.74 20.86
N THR A 173 -20.07 11.09 22.14
CA THR A 173 -18.76 11.46 22.71
C THR A 173 -17.79 10.29 22.66
N VAL A 174 -16.58 10.58 22.18
CA VAL A 174 -15.49 9.64 22.07
C VAL A 174 -14.52 9.89 23.22
N VAL A 175 -14.22 8.86 23.99
CA VAL A 175 -13.34 8.94 25.18
C VAL A 175 -12.01 8.22 24.95
N SER A 176 -11.94 7.35 23.96
CA SER A 176 -10.70 6.69 23.53
C SER A 176 -10.87 6.13 22.12
N VAL A 177 -9.76 5.94 21.41
CA VAL A 177 -9.69 5.24 20.14
C VAL A 177 -8.62 4.17 20.28
N ASP A 178 -8.98 2.91 19.99
CA ASP A 178 -8.09 1.74 20.11
C ASP A 178 -7.37 1.65 21.48
N GLY A 179 -8.08 2.05 22.55
CA GLY A 179 -7.54 2.07 23.91
C GLY A 179 -6.68 3.29 24.27
N HIS A 180 -6.46 4.21 23.35
CA HIS A 180 -5.73 5.47 23.59
C HIS A 180 -6.69 6.57 24.05
N PRO A 181 -6.60 7.07 25.31
CA PRO A 181 -7.48 8.09 25.83
C PRO A 181 -7.05 9.53 25.48
N ASP A 182 -5.77 9.75 25.16
CA ASP A 182 -5.26 11.07 24.79
C ASP A 182 -5.55 11.37 23.32
N LEU A 183 -6.77 11.85 23.08
CA LEU A 183 -7.28 12.10 21.74
C LEU A 183 -6.64 13.35 21.09
N ASP A 184 -6.14 14.30 21.87
CA ASP A 184 -5.51 15.51 21.33
C ASP A 184 -4.15 15.21 20.68
N THR A 185 -3.42 14.22 21.19
CA THR A 185 -2.17 13.75 20.55
C THR A 185 -2.43 12.80 19.40
N LEU A 186 -3.50 12.01 19.47
CA LEU A 186 -3.84 11.02 18.47
C LEU A 186 -4.46 11.64 17.21
N PHE A 187 -5.24 12.71 17.34
CA PHE A 187 -6.01 13.26 16.24
C PHE A 187 -5.27 14.35 15.48
N LYS A 188 -5.31 14.26 14.16
CA LYS A 188 -4.87 15.33 13.24
C LYS A 188 -6.04 16.03 12.59
N ARG A 189 -5.88 17.31 12.35
CA ARG A 189 -6.85 18.16 11.67
C ARG A 189 -6.92 17.81 10.18
N SER A 190 -8.10 17.83 9.62
CA SER A 190 -8.36 17.69 8.20
C SER A 190 -9.65 18.42 7.82
N ILE A 191 -10.02 18.38 6.54
CA ILE A 191 -11.23 19.00 6.02
C ILE A 191 -12.11 17.92 5.41
N SER A 192 -13.39 17.90 5.78
CA SER A 192 -14.37 17.03 5.16
C SER A 192 -14.62 17.42 3.69
N GLN A 193 -15.24 16.53 2.95
CA GLN A 193 -15.61 16.78 1.55
C GLN A 193 -16.54 18.00 1.42
N GLU A 194 -17.39 18.25 2.42
CA GLU A 194 -18.29 19.39 2.49
C GLU A 194 -17.63 20.69 3.02
N GLY A 195 -16.35 20.62 3.41
CA GLY A 195 -15.56 21.78 3.79
C GLY A 195 -15.57 22.15 5.28
N TYR A 196 -15.82 21.18 6.19
CA TYR A 196 -15.71 21.42 7.65
C TYR A 196 -14.41 20.88 8.21
N LEU A 197 -13.98 21.50 9.32
CA LEU A 197 -12.92 20.96 10.15
C LEU A 197 -13.34 19.60 10.74
N VAL A 198 -12.54 18.59 10.49
CA VAL A 198 -12.70 17.24 11.02
C VAL A 198 -11.36 16.73 11.56
N TYR A 199 -11.41 15.66 12.31
CA TYR A 199 -10.26 15.05 12.95
C TYR A 199 -10.20 13.57 12.58
N TYR A 200 -9.00 13.07 12.37
CA TYR A 200 -8.72 11.66 12.11
C TYR A 200 -7.63 11.16 13.06
N PRO A 201 -7.72 9.94 13.56
CA PRO A 201 -6.63 9.32 14.28
C PRO A 201 -5.46 9.04 13.32
N VAL A 202 -4.22 9.13 13.82
CA VAL A 202 -2.96 8.86 13.11
C VAL A 202 -2.20 7.77 13.85
#